data_7e8e4bda3937ac1031004c963dbb4c48
#
_entry.id   7e8e4bda3937ac1031004c963dbb4c48
#
_cell.length_a   1.000
_cell.length_b   1.000
_cell.length_c   1.000
_cell.angle_alpha   90.00
_cell.angle_beta   90.00
_cell.angle_gamma   90.00
#
_symmetry.space_group_name_H-M   'P 1'
#
loop_
_entity.id
_entity.type
_entity.pdbx_description
1 polymer ?
#
loop_
_entity_poly.entity_id
_entity_poly.type
_entity_poly.pdbx_seq_one_letter_code
_entity_poly.pdbx_strand_id
1 'polypeptide(L)'
;SQSAWMASIEIYIDVAMAAQSEFIVFSPGRWGQQFFHKEKGVPLNRICMVSNFMGFALDHLKQKTSLEKNKVLILAGHPAKLAKVIDGHWNTHSSKSPSALPTILKAVENIFPEITQMELQASKTVEHLIQTSEKNHTSKVLFAAVAEKISQAVSKYLENRMPVEVLLADFKGNLIGRAITHD
;
A
#
# COMPACT_ATOMS: atom_id res chain seq x y z
N SER A 1 -5.64 0.66 -23.21
CA SER A 1 -5.92 -0.75 -22.93
C SER A 1 -5.16 -1.25 -21.71
N GLN A 2 -5.58 -2.38 -21.17
CA GLN A 2 -4.90 -3.04 -20.04
C GLN A 2 -3.45 -3.39 -20.39
N SER A 3 -3.22 -3.92 -21.59
CA SER A 3 -1.88 -4.27 -22.08
C SER A 3 -0.94 -3.08 -22.14
N ALA A 4 -1.44 -1.93 -22.60
CA ALA A 4 -0.66 -0.70 -22.66
C ALA A 4 -0.31 -0.19 -21.25
N TRP A 5 -1.23 -0.31 -20.32
CA TRP A 5 -0.98 0.04 -18.92
C TRP A 5 0.09 -0.83 -18.29
N MET A 6 0.00 -2.14 -18.47
CA MET A 6 0.98 -3.10 -17.95
C MET A 6 2.37 -2.86 -18.54
N ALA A 7 2.46 -2.58 -19.86
CA ALA A 7 3.72 -2.22 -20.48
C ALA A 7 4.32 -0.91 -19.89
N SER A 8 3.48 0.06 -19.57
CA SER A 8 3.92 1.28 -18.91
C SER A 8 4.48 1.01 -17.51
N ILE A 9 3.86 0.10 -16.75
CA ILE A 9 4.35 -0.30 -15.42
C ILE A 9 5.77 -0.88 -15.52
N GLU A 10 6.00 -1.79 -16.47
CA GLU A 10 7.34 -2.37 -16.69
C GLU A 10 8.39 -1.30 -16.98
N ILE A 11 8.08 -0.36 -17.88
CA ILE A 11 8.98 0.73 -18.23
C ILE A 11 9.27 1.62 -17.01
N TYR A 12 8.25 2.00 -16.25
CA TYR A 12 8.45 2.82 -15.05
C TYR A 12 9.33 2.13 -14.02
N ILE A 13 9.13 0.83 -13.79
CA ILE A 13 9.96 0.07 -12.86
C ILE A 13 11.40 -0.01 -13.36
N ASP A 14 11.62 -0.28 -14.64
CA ASP A 14 12.96 -0.36 -15.23
C ASP A 14 13.70 0.96 -15.09
N VAL A 15 13.05 2.07 -15.39
CA VAL A 15 13.62 3.42 -15.26
C VAL A 15 13.94 3.74 -13.80
N ALA A 16 13.00 3.44 -12.89
CA ALA A 16 13.19 3.71 -11.47
C ALA A 16 14.30 2.87 -10.85
N MET A 17 14.42 1.61 -11.26
CA MET A 17 15.49 0.72 -10.78
C MET A 17 16.87 1.09 -11.34
N ALA A 18 16.94 1.61 -12.57
CA ALA A 18 18.18 2.10 -13.17
C ALA A 18 18.62 3.44 -12.57
N ALA A 19 17.73 4.22 -11.97
CA ALA A 19 18.05 5.49 -11.35
C ALA A 19 18.87 5.29 -10.07
N GLN A 20 19.80 6.19 -9.80
CA GLN A 20 20.55 6.24 -8.54
C GLN A 20 19.68 6.85 -7.44
N SER A 21 18.63 6.12 -7.06
CA SER A 21 17.68 6.52 -6.03
C SER A 21 17.65 5.50 -4.90
N GLU A 22 17.48 5.99 -3.69
CA GLU A 22 17.34 5.13 -2.50
C GLU A 22 15.97 4.45 -2.41
N PHE A 23 15.00 4.85 -3.24
CA PHE A 23 13.65 4.28 -3.19
C PHE A 23 12.94 4.31 -4.54
N ILE A 24 11.91 3.48 -4.67
CA ILE A 24 10.91 3.46 -5.74
C ILE A 24 9.53 3.49 -5.12
N VAL A 25 8.60 4.25 -5.70
CA VAL A 25 7.21 4.37 -5.19
C VAL A 25 6.26 3.61 -6.10
N PHE A 26 5.43 2.75 -5.51
CA PHE A 26 4.25 2.17 -6.16
C PHE A 26 3.00 2.85 -5.62
N SER A 27 2.25 3.49 -6.49
CA SER A 27 1.00 4.16 -6.15
C SER A 27 -0.15 3.58 -6.96
N PRO A 28 -1.18 3.00 -6.33
CA PRO A 28 -2.36 2.54 -7.06
C PRO A 28 -3.24 3.69 -7.56
N GLY A 29 -3.15 4.87 -6.93
CA GLY A 29 -3.95 6.03 -7.25
C GLY A 29 -3.15 7.33 -7.25
N ARG A 30 -3.86 8.44 -7.42
CA ARG A 30 -3.24 9.76 -7.60
C ARG A 30 -2.59 10.31 -6.33
N TRP A 31 -3.04 9.89 -5.15
CA TRP A 31 -2.54 10.46 -3.89
C TRP A 31 -1.03 10.27 -3.75
N GLY A 32 -0.53 9.07 -3.99
CA GLY A 32 0.91 8.80 -3.88
C GLY A 32 1.73 9.65 -4.85
N GLN A 33 1.25 9.81 -6.09
CA GLN A 33 1.91 10.67 -7.07
C GLN A 33 1.91 12.13 -6.63
N GLN A 34 0.77 12.65 -6.14
CA GLN A 34 0.66 14.02 -5.67
C GLN A 34 1.55 14.27 -4.44
N PHE A 35 1.51 13.37 -3.47
CA PHE A 35 2.30 13.48 -2.25
C PHE A 35 3.81 13.50 -2.57
N PHE A 36 4.30 12.53 -3.32
CA PHE A 36 5.72 12.45 -3.58
C PHE A 36 6.22 13.49 -4.58
N HIS A 37 5.49 13.74 -5.66
CA HIS A 37 5.94 14.68 -6.66
C HIS A 37 5.72 16.14 -6.24
N LYS A 38 4.49 16.50 -5.82
CA LYS A 38 4.14 17.89 -5.52
C LYS A 38 4.66 18.36 -4.17
N GLU A 39 4.58 17.50 -3.15
CA GLU A 39 4.93 17.90 -1.79
C GLU A 39 6.38 17.58 -1.44
N LYS A 40 6.95 16.52 -1.99
CA LYS A 40 8.31 16.07 -1.69
C LYS A 40 9.32 16.27 -2.81
N GLY A 41 8.88 16.77 -3.97
CA GLY A 41 9.77 17.05 -5.09
C GLY A 41 10.37 15.82 -5.75
N VAL A 42 9.78 14.64 -5.56
CA VAL A 42 10.26 13.39 -6.17
C VAL A 42 9.98 13.40 -7.66
N PRO A 43 10.97 13.12 -8.52
CA PRO A 43 10.74 13.04 -9.96
C PRO A 43 9.69 11.99 -10.33
N LEU A 44 8.83 12.31 -11.30
CA LEU A 44 7.75 11.42 -11.75
C LEU A 44 8.26 10.05 -12.22
N ASN A 45 9.47 9.98 -12.75
CA ASN A 45 10.10 8.73 -13.20
C ASN A 45 10.46 7.75 -12.08
N ARG A 46 10.24 8.13 -10.82
CA ARG A 46 10.42 7.24 -9.65
C ARG A 46 9.11 6.82 -9.02
N ILE A 47 7.98 7.29 -9.56
CA ILE A 47 6.64 7.01 -9.04
C ILE A 47 5.89 6.18 -10.07
N CYS A 48 5.75 4.90 -9.78
CA CYS A 48 5.06 3.94 -10.66
C CYS A 48 3.58 3.90 -10.30
N MET A 49 2.73 4.31 -11.24
CA MET A 49 1.27 4.22 -11.13
C MET A 49 0.86 2.78 -11.45
N VAL A 50 0.68 1.95 -10.44
CA VAL A 50 0.40 0.52 -10.61
C VAL A 50 -1.08 0.18 -10.75
N SER A 51 -1.99 1.12 -10.46
CA SER A 51 -3.44 0.90 -10.52
C SER A 51 -3.85 -0.35 -9.73
N ASN A 52 -4.54 -1.27 -10.36
CA ASN A 52 -4.96 -2.55 -9.77
C ASN A 52 -3.92 -3.67 -9.91
N PHE A 53 -2.81 -3.40 -10.58
CA PHE A 53 -1.84 -4.42 -11.02
C PHE A 53 -0.65 -4.55 -10.05
N MET A 54 -0.93 -4.60 -8.75
CA MET A 54 0.11 -4.72 -7.73
C MET A 54 0.96 -5.99 -7.93
N GLY A 55 0.31 -7.13 -8.14
CA GLY A 55 1.03 -8.40 -8.37
C GLY A 55 1.90 -8.36 -9.61
N PHE A 56 1.39 -7.83 -10.70
CA PHE A 56 2.17 -7.66 -11.93
C PHE A 56 3.41 -6.79 -11.72
N ALA A 57 3.23 -5.67 -11.02
CA ALA A 57 4.34 -4.75 -10.72
C ALA A 57 5.38 -5.40 -9.81
N LEU A 58 4.94 -6.12 -8.78
CA LEU A 58 5.85 -6.84 -7.88
C LEU A 58 6.59 -7.98 -8.58
N ASP A 59 5.92 -8.71 -9.47
CA ASP A 59 6.55 -9.77 -10.27
C ASP A 59 7.64 -9.20 -11.16
N HIS A 60 7.38 -8.08 -11.81
CA HIS A 60 8.38 -7.41 -12.65
C HIS A 60 9.57 -6.90 -11.81
N LEU A 61 9.29 -6.28 -10.67
CA LEU A 61 10.33 -5.84 -9.74
C LEU A 61 11.20 -7.01 -9.25
N LYS A 62 10.56 -8.12 -8.92
CA LYS A 62 11.22 -9.35 -8.44
C LYS A 62 12.18 -9.98 -9.46
N GLN A 63 11.93 -9.78 -10.75
CA GLN A 63 12.81 -10.26 -11.82
C GLN A 63 14.12 -9.46 -11.92
N LYS A 64 14.22 -8.29 -11.26
CA LYS A 64 15.44 -7.49 -11.28
C LYS A 64 16.50 -8.17 -10.39
N THR A 65 17.59 -8.58 -11.00
CA THR A 65 18.71 -9.26 -10.30
C THR A 65 19.42 -8.36 -9.30
N SER A 66 19.26 -7.05 -9.45
CA SER A 66 19.84 -6.02 -8.59
C SER A 66 18.81 -5.46 -7.58
N LEU A 67 17.96 -6.31 -6.99
CA LEU A 67 17.20 -5.92 -5.81
C LEU A 67 18.21 -5.64 -4.69
N GLU A 68 18.60 -4.39 -4.61
CA GLU A 68 19.60 -3.95 -3.66
C GLU A 68 18.95 -3.74 -2.30
N LYS A 69 19.56 -4.30 -1.25
CA LYS A 69 19.13 -4.06 0.14
C LYS A 69 19.10 -2.58 0.53
N ASN A 70 19.75 -1.73 -0.25
CA ASN A 70 19.84 -0.30 -0.02
C ASN A 70 18.70 0.50 -0.66
N LYS A 71 17.82 -0.14 -1.43
CA LYS A 71 16.68 0.52 -2.08
C LYS A 71 15.39 0.10 -1.39
N VAL A 72 14.54 1.07 -1.06
CA VAL A 72 13.26 0.85 -0.38
C VAL A 72 12.12 0.88 -1.40
N LEU A 73 11.23 -0.10 -1.35
CA LEU A 73 9.94 -0.03 -2.04
C LEU A 73 8.96 0.70 -1.13
N ILE A 74 8.37 1.78 -1.61
CA ILE A 74 7.34 2.53 -0.91
C ILE A 74 6.00 2.27 -1.60
N LEU A 75 5.02 1.77 -0.85
CA LEU A 75 3.64 1.65 -1.29
C LEU A 75 2.84 2.81 -0.69
N ALA A 76 2.19 3.61 -1.53
CA ALA A 76 1.48 4.80 -1.06
C ALA A 76 0.06 4.86 -1.64
N GLY A 77 -0.96 4.82 -0.79
CA GLY A 77 -2.34 4.89 -1.24
C GLY A 77 -3.38 4.66 -0.16
N HIS A 78 -4.64 4.51 -0.59
CA HIS A 78 -5.78 4.28 0.29
C HIS A 78 -5.82 2.82 0.79
N PRO A 79 -6.14 2.58 2.07
CA PRO A 79 -6.18 1.22 2.63
C PRO A 79 -7.25 0.32 1.99
N ALA A 80 -8.33 0.85 1.45
CA ALA A 80 -9.34 0.06 0.73
C ALA A 80 -8.75 -0.74 -0.44
N LYS A 81 -7.67 -0.29 -1.01
CA LYS A 81 -6.98 -0.96 -2.11
C LYS A 81 -5.75 -1.71 -1.62
N LEU A 82 -4.88 -1.07 -0.88
CA LEU A 82 -3.61 -1.67 -0.44
C LEU A 82 -3.80 -2.84 0.53
N ALA A 83 -4.79 -2.77 1.44
CA ALA A 83 -5.00 -3.84 2.42
C ALA A 83 -5.47 -5.17 1.81
N LYS A 84 -5.94 -5.19 0.57
CA LYS A 84 -6.33 -6.42 -0.13
C LYS A 84 -5.18 -7.42 -0.25
N VAL A 85 -3.95 -6.95 -0.30
CA VAL A 85 -2.76 -7.82 -0.40
C VAL A 85 -2.51 -8.65 0.87
N ILE A 86 -3.05 -8.23 2.02
CA ILE A 86 -2.93 -8.98 3.29
C ILE A 86 -3.53 -10.40 3.13
N ASP A 87 -4.65 -10.52 2.41
CA ASP A 87 -5.29 -11.81 2.12
C ASP A 87 -4.84 -12.42 0.78
N GLY A 88 -3.76 -11.92 0.19
CA GLY A 88 -3.20 -12.46 -1.05
C GLY A 88 -3.94 -12.03 -2.32
N HIS A 89 -4.71 -10.95 -2.29
CA HIS A 89 -5.36 -10.39 -3.48
C HIS A 89 -4.46 -9.38 -4.16
N TRP A 90 -3.65 -9.85 -5.08
CA TRP A 90 -2.63 -9.05 -5.78
C TRP A 90 -3.16 -8.27 -6.98
N ASN A 91 -4.32 -8.64 -7.53
CA ASN A 91 -5.13 -7.79 -8.39
C ASN A 91 -6.22 -7.14 -7.54
N THR A 92 -6.09 -5.83 -7.30
CA THR A 92 -6.94 -5.12 -6.35
C THR A 92 -8.22 -4.54 -6.96
N HIS A 93 -8.53 -4.86 -8.22
CA HIS A 93 -9.78 -4.43 -8.84
C HIS A 93 -10.99 -5.07 -8.15
N SER A 94 -12.07 -4.32 -7.97
CA SER A 94 -13.27 -4.78 -7.26
C SER A 94 -13.95 -5.98 -7.92
N SER A 95 -13.77 -6.18 -9.22
CA SER A 95 -14.28 -7.38 -9.93
C SER A 95 -13.39 -8.61 -9.74
N LYS A 96 -12.19 -8.47 -9.22
CA LYS A 96 -11.19 -9.53 -9.05
C LYS A 96 -10.90 -9.87 -7.59
N SER A 97 -11.29 -9.02 -6.66
CA SER A 97 -11.02 -9.19 -5.25
C SER A 97 -12.14 -8.59 -4.39
N PRO A 98 -12.45 -9.17 -3.23
CA PRO A 98 -13.47 -8.64 -2.33
C PRO A 98 -13.02 -7.34 -1.67
N SER A 99 -13.96 -6.69 -0.96
CA SER A 99 -13.65 -5.52 -0.14
C SER A 99 -12.54 -5.81 0.88
N ALA A 100 -11.68 -4.83 1.11
CA ALA A 100 -10.64 -4.92 2.12
C ALA A 100 -11.17 -4.78 3.55
N LEU A 101 -12.42 -4.36 3.75
CA LEU A 101 -12.96 -4.10 5.08
C LEU A 101 -12.88 -5.29 6.03
N PRO A 102 -13.35 -6.51 5.65
CA PRO A 102 -13.20 -7.67 6.53
C PRO A 102 -11.74 -8.01 6.86
N THR A 103 -10.85 -7.85 5.90
CA THR A 103 -9.41 -8.06 6.07
C THR A 103 -8.83 -7.12 7.11
N ILE A 104 -9.16 -5.84 7.03
CA ILE A 104 -8.70 -4.82 7.98
C ILE A 104 -9.25 -5.11 9.38
N LEU A 105 -10.54 -5.39 9.51
CA LEU A 105 -11.16 -5.69 10.80
C LEU A 105 -10.53 -6.92 11.46
N LYS A 106 -10.27 -7.97 10.70
CA LYS A 106 -9.58 -9.16 11.19
C LYS A 106 -8.14 -8.87 11.62
N ALA A 107 -7.43 -8.06 10.86
CA ALA A 107 -6.05 -7.70 11.16
C ALA A 107 -5.88 -6.97 12.50
N VAL A 108 -6.93 -6.32 12.99
CA VAL A 108 -6.93 -5.52 14.23
C VAL A 108 -7.82 -6.08 15.34
N GLU A 109 -8.40 -7.26 15.17
CA GLU A 109 -9.39 -7.83 16.08
C GLU A 109 -8.90 -8.02 17.52
N ASN A 110 -7.61 -8.17 17.74
CA ASN A 110 -7.02 -8.40 19.05
C ASN A 110 -6.30 -7.16 19.62
N ILE A 111 -6.44 -6.01 18.98
CA ILE A 111 -5.72 -4.79 19.36
C ILE A 111 -6.53 -3.92 20.31
N PHE A 112 -7.86 -3.92 20.16
CA PHE A 112 -8.75 -3.01 20.87
C PHE A 112 -9.67 -3.76 21.83
N PRO A 113 -10.17 -3.08 22.91
CA PRO A 113 -11.22 -3.62 23.77
C PRO A 113 -12.49 -3.98 22.98
N GLU A 114 -13.26 -4.92 23.50
CA GLU A 114 -14.46 -5.46 22.83
C GLU A 114 -15.45 -4.38 22.39
N ILE A 115 -15.71 -3.39 23.24
CA ILE A 115 -16.63 -2.30 22.92
C ILE A 115 -16.14 -1.49 21.71
N THR A 116 -14.85 -1.20 21.63
CA THR A 116 -14.25 -0.51 20.49
C THR A 116 -14.31 -1.37 19.23
N GLN A 117 -14.06 -2.66 19.35
CA GLN A 117 -14.19 -3.59 18.23
C GLN A 117 -15.60 -3.62 17.67
N MET A 118 -16.62 -3.63 18.54
CA MET A 118 -18.03 -3.57 18.11
C MET A 118 -18.34 -2.28 17.34
N GLU A 119 -17.83 -1.14 17.78
CA GLU A 119 -17.98 0.13 17.05
C GLU A 119 -17.32 0.09 15.68
N LEU A 120 -16.11 -0.45 15.60
CA LEU A 120 -15.38 -0.57 14.33
C LEU A 120 -16.08 -1.54 13.37
N GLN A 121 -16.59 -2.66 13.87
CA GLN A 121 -17.32 -3.67 13.08
C GLN A 121 -18.65 -3.18 12.52
N ALA A 122 -19.22 -2.13 13.07
CA ALA A 122 -20.42 -1.48 12.52
C ALA A 122 -20.14 -0.68 11.23
N SER A 123 -18.88 -0.48 10.86
CA SER A 123 -18.49 0.20 9.63
C SER A 123 -18.89 -0.60 8.41
N LYS A 124 -19.39 0.09 7.36
CA LYS A 124 -19.84 -0.54 6.11
C LYS A 124 -18.82 -0.39 4.97
N THR A 125 -17.90 0.55 5.09
CA THR A 125 -16.84 0.81 4.11
C THR A 125 -15.54 1.10 4.84
N VAL A 126 -14.41 0.98 4.14
CA VAL A 126 -13.12 1.34 4.72
C VAL A 126 -13.06 2.83 5.08
N GLU A 127 -13.62 3.71 4.25
CA GLU A 127 -13.67 5.15 4.57
C GLU A 127 -14.53 5.43 5.81
N HIS A 128 -15.66 4.73 5.98
CA HIS A 128 -16.47 4.82 7.20
C HIS A 128 -15.68 4.32 8.43
N LEU A 129 -14.91 3.24 8.26
CA LEU A 129 -14.02 2.76 9.31
C LEU A 129 -12.98 3.81 9.72
N ILE A 130 -12.40 4.51 8.75
CA ILE A 130 -11.47 5.62 9.00
C ILE A 130 -12.16 6.69 9.86
N GLN A 131 -13.34 7.13 9.45
CA GLN A 131 -14.10 8.16 10.17
C GLN A 131 -14.47 7.72 11.60
N THR A 132 -14.93 6.50 11.77
CA THR A 132 -15.26 5.94 13.09
C THR A 132 -14.02 5.88 13.99
N SER A 133 -12.90 5.41 13.45
CA SER A 133 -11.64 5.31 14.19
C SER A 133 -11.07 6.68 14.57
N GLU A 134 -11.30 7.70 13.76
CA GLU A 134 -10.92 9.08 14.10
C GLU A 134 -11.77 9.61 15.27
N LYS A 135 -13.08 9.36 15.25
CA LYS A 135 -13.98 9.79 16.33
C LYS A 135 -13.65 9.16 17.67
N ASN A 136 -13.31 7.89 17.70
CA ASN A 136 -12.97 7.17 18.94
C ASN A 136 -11.46 7.16 19.24
N HIS A 137 -10.66 7.96 18.51
CA HIS A 137 -9.23 8.14 18.72
C HIS A 137 -8.39 6.86 18.57
N THR A 138 -8.82 5.91 17.75
CA THR A 138 -8.12 4.64 17.49
C THR A 138 -7.41 4.62 16.13
N SER A 139 -7.64 5.61 15.28
CA SER A 139 -7.16 5.66 13.89
C SER A 139 -5.65 5.44 13.77
N LYS A 140 -4.87 6.11 14.59
CA LYS A 140 -3.39 6.04 14.53
C LYS A 140 -2.88 4.63 14.80
N VAL A 141 -3.38 3.98 15.83
CA VAL A 141 -3.00 2.61 16.19
C VAL A 141 -3.52 1.61 15.16
N LEU A 142 -4.78 1.77 14.73
CA LEU A 142 -5.42 0.89 13.76
C LEU A 142 -4.63 0.88 12.44
N PHE A 143 -4.41 2.03 11.84
CA PHE A 143 -3.79 2.10 10.52
C PHE A 143 -2.27 1.91 10.55
N ALA A 144 -1.59 2.11 11.67
CA ALA A 144 -0.22 1.63 11.84
C ALA A 144 -0.15 0.10 11.77
N ALA A 145 -1.07 -0.59 12.44
CA ALA A 145 -1.14 -2.05 12.41
C ALA A 145 -1.49 -2.57 11.00
N VAL A 146 -2.41 -1.93 10.30
CA VAL A 146 -2.77 -2.28 8.91
C VAL A 146 -1.57 -2.08 7.98
N ALA A 147 -0.89 -0.94 8.08
CA ALA A 147 0.31 -0.65 7.30
C ALA A 147 1.41 -1.69 7.53
N GLU A 148 1.61 -2.12 8.77
CA GLU A 148 2.57 -3.18 9.12
C GLU A 148 2.20 -4.51 8.44
N LYS A 149 0.93 -4.92 8.49
CA LYS A 149 0.47 -6.14 7.82
C LYS A 149 0.66 -6.10 6.30
N ILE A 150 0.39 -4.95 5.68
CA ILE A 150 0.63 -4.77 4.25
C ILE A 150 2.13 -4.89 3.94
N SER A 151 2.98 -4.20 4.69
CA SER A 151 4.42 -4.24 4.49
C SER A 151 4.99 -5.65 4.62
N GLN A 152 4.52 -6.43 5.60
CA GLN A 152 4.91 -7.82 5.80
C GLN A 152 4.48 -8.70 4.63
N ALA A 153 3.25 -8.55 4.13
CA ALA A 153 2.74 -9.33 3.00
C ALA A 153 3.55 -9.07 1.72
N VAL A 154 3.84 -7.81 1.44
CA VAL A 154 4.62 -7.43 0.26
C VAL A 154 6.09 -7.84 0.40
N SER A 155 6.68 -7.66 1.56
CA SER A 155 8.05 -8.11 1.83
C SER A 155 8.20 -9.62 1.62
N LYS A 156 7.23 -10.41 2.10
CA LYS A 156 7.20 -11.87 1.88
C LYS A 156 7.08 -12.19 0.38
N TYR A 157 6.23 -11.48 -0.36
CA TYR A 157 6.08 -11.65 -1.80
C TYR A 157 7.39 -11.41 -2.54
N LEU A 158 8.17 -10.42 -2.11
CA LEU A 158 9.49 -10.10 -2.64
C LEU A 158 10.62 -10.95 -2.04
N GLU A 159 10.28 -12.00 -1.27
CA GLU A 159 11.27 -12.90 -0.64
C GLU A 159 12.27 -12.16 0.26
N ASN A 160 11.81 -11.08 0.90
CA ASN A 160 12.62 -10.23 1.80
C ASN A 160 13.87 -9.62 1.13
N ARG A 161 13.80 -9.37 -0.18
CA ARG A 161 14.97 -8.87 -0.95
C ARG A 161 15.20 -7.37 -0.80
N MET A 162 14.19 -6.62 -0.37
CA MET A 162 14.30 -5.20 -0.12
C MET A 162 13.32 -4.75 0.96
N PRO A 163 13.64 -3.67 1.70
CA PRO A 163 12.70 -3.09 2.67
C PRO A 163 11.44 -2.59 1.97
N VAL A 164 10.30 -2.71 2.65
CA VAL A 164 8.99 -2.24 2.18
C VAL A 164 8.43 -1.25 3.18
N GLU A 165 8.19 -0.04 2.75
CA GLU A 165 7.50 1.00 3.51
C GLU A 165 6.08 1.18 2.95
N VAL A 166 5.10 1.37 3.84
CA VAL A 166 3.70 1.59 3.47
C VAL A 166 3.23 2.91 4.06
N LEU A 167 2.65 3.74 3.22
CA LEU A 167 2.01 5.01 3.60
C LEU A 167 0.53 4.92 3.23
N LEU A 168 -0.35 5.02 4.23
CA LEU A 168 -1.80 4.97 4.05
C LEU A 168 -2.40 6.35 4.17
N ALA A 169 -3.31 6.68 3.25
CA ALA A 169 -4.02 7.95 3.23
C ALA A 169 -5.52 7.75 3.13
N ASP A 170 -6.29 8.70 3.69
CA ASP A 170 -7.72 8.80 3.48
C ASP A 170 -8.07 9.46 2.12
N PHE A 171 -9.35 9.56 1.78
CA PHE A 171 -9.78 10.21 0.53
C PHE A 171 -9.54 11.73 0.50
N LYS A 172 -9.32 12.34 1.66
CA LYS A 172 -8.98 13.77 1.76
C LYS A 172 -7.48 14.02 1.50
N GLY A 173 -6.68 12.95 1.41
CA GLY A 173 -5.24 13.05 1.22
C GLY A 173 -4.43 13.13 2.50
N ASN A 174 -5.03 12.89 3.68
CA ASN A 174 -4.32 12.89 4.95
C ASN A 174 -3.61 11.55 5.15
N LEU A 175 -2.36 11.59 5.59
CA LEU A 175 -1.62 10.41 6.01
C LEU A 175 -2.22 9.88 7.32
N ILE A 176 -2.71 8.64 7.31
CA ILE A 176 -3.38 8.02 8.46
C ILE A 176 -2.63 6.84 9.07
N GLY A 177 -1.65 6.29 8.37
CA GLY A 177 -0.84 5.19 8.88
C GLY A 177 0.44 5.00 8.09
N ARG A 178 1.45 4.47 8.79
CA ARG A 178 2.78 4.22 8.21
C ARG A 178 3.43 3.03 8.90
N ALA A 179 4.14 2.22 8.13
CA ALA A 179 5.01 1.18 8.64
C ALA A 179 6.14 0.90 7.66
N ILE A 180 7.24 0.38 8.16
CA ILE A 180 8.35 -0.12 7.35
C ILE A 180 8.76 -1.48 7.88
N THR A 181 9.07 -2.43 6.98
CA THR A 181 9.64 -3.71 7.39
C THR A 181 11.07 -3.51 7.90
N HIS A 182 11.36 -4.12 9.05
CA HIS A 182 12.71 -4.23 9.58
C HIS A 182 13.28 -5.62 9.27
N ASP A 183 14.56 -5.68 8.99
CA ASP A 183 15.29 -6.94 8.81
C ASP A 183 15.34 -7.74 10.12
#